data_e842e877888a6a9fb5a63669d8019a9b
#
_entry.id   e842e877888a6a9fb5a63669d8019a9b
#
_cell.length_a   1.000
_cell.length_b   1.000
_cell.length_c   1.000
_cell.angle_alpha   90.00
_cell.angle_beta   90.00
_cell.angle_gamma   90.00
#
_symmetry.space_group_name_H-M   'P 1'
#
loop_
_entity.id
_entity.type
_entity.pdbx_description
1 polymer ?
#
loop_
_entity_poly.entity_id
_entity_poly.type
_entity_poly.pdbx_seq_one_letter_code
_entity_poly.pdbx_strand_id
1 'polypeptide(L)'
;MKELNKHRLTIIPKYGDYYYPDSKTFEDDKGKIVYYGQQNDFPSSIIELYNKSSINATCVNAIRDGIVGGGLTTQNEEVLNIANRDGESWNDVFKKVALDRSLFGGFALEVIWSKDRTKVTDVYHIDFSYLRAHRMNERGIIPGYYVSSEFQNK
;
A
#
# COMPACT_ATOMS: atom_id res chain seq x y z
N MET A 1 39.17 -23.27 -0.87
CA MET A 1 37.88 -22.58 -0.89
C MET A 1 37.60 -22.03 0.50
N LYS A 2 37.74 -20.72 0.70
CA LYS A 2 37.51 -20.08 2.00
C LYS A 2 36.00 -19.85 2.15
N GLU A 3 35.43 -20.41 3.21
CA GLU A 3 34.04 -20.13 3.61
C GLU A 3 33.89 -18.62 3.89
N LEU A 4 32.99 -17.98 3.14
CA LEU A 4 32.54 -16.62 3.42
C LEU A 4 31.66 -16.66 4.67
N ASN A 5 32.19 -16.20 5.80
CA ASN A 5 31.45 -15.94 7.02
C ASN A 5 30.32 -14.96 6.73
N LYS A 6 29.09 -15.48 6.64
CA LYS A 6 27.88 -14.67 6.60
C LYS A 6 27.67 -14.03 7.98
N HIS A 7 28.23 -12.86 8.19
CA HIS A 7 27.86 -12.02 9.32
C HIS A 7 26.42 -11.53 9.12
N ARG A 8 25.49 -12.24 9.73
CA ARG A 8 24.11 -11.80 9.85
C ARG A 8 24.05 -10.73 10.93
N LEU A 9 24.05 -9.45 10.53
CA LEU A 9 23.80 -8.35 11.44
C LEU A 9 22.31 -8.43 11.86
N THR A 10 22.07 -9.03 13.01
CA THR A 10 20.74 -8.97 13.65
C THR A 10 20.78 -7.81 14.63
N ILE A 11 20.38 -6.64 14.20
CA ILE A 11 20.09 -5.53 15.11
C ILE A 11 18.72 -5.82 15.72
N ILE A 12 18.70 -6.33 16.95
CA ILE A 12 17.48 -6.43 17.74
C ILE A 12 17.49 -5.21 18.68
N PRO A 13 16.77 -4.14 18.40
CA PRO A 13 16.55 -3.12 19.40
C PRO A 13 15.63 -3.71 20.46
N LYS A 14 16.19 -4.03 21.63
CA LYS A 14 15.45 -4.48 22.79
C LYS A 14 14.81 -3.26 23.46
N TYR A 15 13.77 -2.72 22.86
CA TYR A 15 12.93 -1.68 23.44
C TYR A 15 11.53 -2.23 23.63
N GLY A 16 11.26 -2.73 24.84
CA GLY A 16 9.93 -3.09 25.30
C GLY A 16 9.27 -4.23 24.51
N ASP A 17 8.10 -4.63 24.95
CA ASP A 17 7.25 -5.63 24.31
C ASP A 17 6.50 -5.00 23.09
N TYR A 18 7.23 -4.38 22.17
CA TYR A 18 6.62 -3.94 20.93
C TYR A 18 6.41 -5.14 20.00
N TYR A 19 5.15 -5.45 19.77
CA TYR A 19 4.75 -6.36 18.74
C TYR A 19 5.13 -5.75 17.38
N TYR A 20 6.06 -6.39 16.69
CA TYR A 20 6.34 -6.11 15.28
C TYR A 20 5.55 -7.12 14.46
N PRO A 21 4.55 -6.68 13.70
CA PRO A 21 3.84 -7.59 12.82
C PRO A 21 4.84 -8.25 11.86
N ASP A 22 4.75 -9.57 11.73
CA ASP A 22 5.62 -10.31 10.84
C ASP A 22 5.30 -9.89 9.40
N SER A 23 6.28 -9.29 8.72
CA SER A 23 6.15 -8.90 7.32
C SER A 23 6.23 -10.09 6.35
N LYS A 24 6.42 -11.33 6.85
CA LYS A 24 6.37 -12.51 6.01
C LYS A 24 4.97 -12.69 5.46
N THR A 25 4.92 -13.13 4.24
CA THR A 25 3.67 -13.48 3.57
C THR A 25 3.28 -14.91 3.90
N PHE A 26 2.01 -15.12 4.19
CA PHE A 26 1.40 -16.44 4.44
C PHE A 26 0.30 -16.67 3.42
N GLU A 27 0.03 -17.92 3.08
CA GLU A 27 -1.04 -18.28 2.18
C GLU A 27 -2.30 -18.62 2.98
N ASP A 28 -3.48 -18.35 2.41
CA ASP A 28 -4.75 -18.86 2.95
C ASP A 28 -4.82 -20.39 2.81
N ASP A 29 -5.77 -21.00 3.52
CA ASP A 29 -5.98 -22.48 3.50
C ASP A 29 -6.24 -23.04 2.09
N LYS A 30 -6.66 -22.20 1.15
CA LYS A 30 -6.88 -22.56 -0.25
C LYS A 30 -5.67 -22.27 -1.14
N GLY A 31 -4.60 -21.69 -0.59
CA GLY A 31 -3.36 -21.37 -1.29
C GLY A 31 -3.52 -20.34 -2.42
N LYS A 32 -4.54 -19.46 -2.34
CA LYS A 32 -4.83 -18.47 -3.37
C LYS A 32 -4.48 -17.05 -2.97
N ILE A 33 -4.71 -16.71 -1.71
CA ILE A 33 -4.53 -15.34 -1.19
C ILE A 33 -3.25 -15.31 -0.36
N VAL A 34 -2.45 -14.27 -0.55
CA VAL A 34 -1.25 -14.03 0.23
C VAL A 34 -1.58 -13.02 1.32
N TYR A 35 -1.45 -13.45 2.58
CA TYR A 35 -1.67 -12.61 3.74
C TYR A 35 -0.41 -11.82 4.12
N TYR A 36 -0.61 -10.65 4.67
CA TYR A 36 0.46 -9.81 5.21
C TYR A 36 0.55 -10.00 6.73
N GLY A 37 1.58 -10.76 7.17
CA GLY A 37 1.72 -11.21 8.54
C GLY A 37 0.96 -12.51 8.81
N GLN A 38 1.33 -13.20 9.89
CA GLN A 38 0.77 -14.52 10.24
C GLN A 38 -0.75 -14.48 10.48
N GLN A 39 -1.24 -13.36 11.03
CA GLN A 39 -2.65 -13.12 11.31
C GLN A 39 -3.32 -12.18 10.30
N ASN A 40 -2.64 -11.90 9.18
CA ASN A 40 -3.10 -10.94 8.17
C ASN A 40 -3.28 -9.50 8.71
N ASP A 41 -2.59 -9.17 9.77
CA ASP A 41 -2.77 -7.97 10.60
C ASP A 41 -1.74 -6.86 10.35
N PHE A 42 -0.76 -7.10 9.47
CA PHE A 42 0.29 -6.11 9.19
C PHE A 42 -0.26 -4.74 8.79
N PRO A 43 -1.18 -4.60 7.82
CA PRO A 43 -1.69 -3.27 7.46
C PRO A 43 -2.44 -2.59 8.60
N SER A 44 -3.27 -3.34 9.33
CA SER A 44 -4.02 -2.83 10.47
C SER A 44 -3.08 -2.33 11.59
N SER A 45 -2.00 -3.08 11.86
CA SER A 45 -1.00 -2.70 12.86
C SER A 45 -0.25 -1.43 12.47
N ILE A 46 0.06 -1.25 11.19
CA ILE A 46 0.70 -0.02 10.68
C ILE A 46 -0.23 1.19 10.82
N ILE A 47 -1.52 1.02 10.49
CA ILE A 47 -2.53 2.06 10.68
C ILE A 47 -2.67 2.41 12.17
N GLU A 48 -2.71 1.41 13.04
CA GLU A 48 -2.78 1.62 14.48
C GLU A 48 -1.57 2.40 15.01
N LEU A 49 -0.37 2.04 14.55
CA LEU A 49 0.86 2.75 14.91
C LEU A 49 0.83 4.21 14.42
N TYR A 50 0.37 4.45 13.20
CA TYR A 50 0.19 5.79 12.65
C TYR A 50 -0.78 6.61 13.51
N ASN A 51 -1.89 6.03 13.93
CA ASN A 51 -2.92 6.72 14.70
C ASN A 51 -2.52 6.95 16.18
N LYS A 52 -1.75 6.03 16.78
CA LYS A 52 -1.37 6.09 18.19
C LYS A 52 -0.08 6.87 18.47
N SER A 53 0.81 6.97 17.50
CA SER A 53 2.11 7.64 17.67
C SER A 53 2.16 8.95 16.89
N SER A 54 2.07 10.07 17.60
CA SER A 54 2.17 11.40 16.99
C SER A 54 3.51 11.62 16.27
N ILE A 55 4.59 11.07 16.80
CA ILE A 55 5.92 11.17 16.17
C ILE A 55 5.92 10.40 14.84
N ASN A 56 5.42 9.15 14.85
CA ASN A 56 5.34 8.36 13.63
C ASN A 56 4.44 9.04 12.59
N ALA A 57 3.26 9.51 12.99
CA ALA A 57 2.36 10.25 12.11
C ALA A 57 3.03 11.48 11.50
N THR A 58 3.77 12.24 12.29
CA THR A 58 4.49 13.43 11.80
C THR A 58 5.55 13.05 10.76
N CYS A 59 6.34 12.00 11.01
CA CYS A 59 7.34 11.53 10.05
C CYS A 59 6.69 11.05 8.74
N VAL A 60 5.64 10.23 8.83
CA VAL A 60 4.91 9.72 7.65
C VAL A 60 4.30 10.87 6.85
N ASN A 61 3.67 11.83 7.54
CA ASN A 61 3.08 13.00 6.87
C ASN A 61 4.15 13.87 6.21
N ALA A 62 5.31 14.07 6.84
CA ALA A 62 6.41 14.82 6.24
C ALA A 62 6.93 14.13 4.96
N ILE A 63 7.03 12.81 4.95
CA ILE A 63 7.40 12.02 3.75
C ILE A 63 6.33 12.17 2.67
N ARG A 64 5.05 11.99 3.02
CA ARG A 64 3.92 12.18 2.10
C ARG A 64 3.96 13.57 1.47
N ASP A 65 4.09 14.60 2.30
CA ASP A 65 4.08 15.98 1.84
C ASP A 65 5.31 16.31 0.97
N GLY A 66 6.45 15.69 1.27
CA GLY A 66 7.63 15.75 0.42
C GLY A 66 7.43 15.08 -0.95
N ILE A 67 6.70 13.96 -1.00
CA ILE A 67 6.34 13.28 -2.26
C ILE A 67 5.35 14.13 -3.07
N VAL A 68 4.32 14.66 -2.41
CA VAL A 68 3.28 15.47 -3.05
C VAL A 68 3.85 16.79 -3.57
N GLY A 69 4.73 17.43 -2.80
CA GLY A 69 5.34 18.72 -3.16
C GLY A 69 4.30 19.77 -3.55
N GLY A 70 4.46 20.36 -4.72
CA GLY A 70 3.51 21.31 -5.32
C GLY A 70 2.30 20.68 -6.00
N GLY A 71 2.18 19.35 -5.97
CA GLY A 71 1.13 18.61 -6.66
C GLY A 71 1.49 18.24 -8.10
N LEU A 72 0.53 17.65 -8.78
CA LEU A 72 0.65 17.28 -10.19
C LEU A 72 0.52 18.53 -11.08
N THR A 73 1.29 18.57 -12.15
CA THR A 73 1.25 19.63 -13.16
C THR A 73 1.07 19.06 -14.55
N THR A 74 0.32 19.76 -15.39
CA THR A 74 0.11 19.38 -16.79
C THR A 74 -0.09 20.64 -17.64
N GLN A 75 0.01 20.49 -18.96
CA GLN A 75 -0.25 21.61 -19.90
C GLN A 75 -1.71 22.09 -19.89
N ASN A 76 -2.65 21.17 -19.55
CA ASN A 76 -4.06 21.51 -19.37
C ASN A 76 -4.46 21.23 -17.92
N GLU A 77 -4.40 22.25 -17.06
CA GLU A 77 -4.69 22.15 -15.64
C GLU A 77 -6.14 21.72 -15.33
N GLU A 78 -7.07 21.99 -16.24
CA GLU A 78 -8.48 21.59 -16.07
C GLU A 78 -8.63 20.07 -15.93
N VAL A 79 -7.76 19.30 -16.58
CA VAL A 79 -7.77 17.83 -16.47
C VAL A 79 -7.50 17.34 -15.04
N LEU A 80 -6.77 18.14 -14.24
CA LEU A 80 -6.43 17.77 -12.87
C LEU A 80 -7.60 17.95 -11.88
N ASN A 81 -8.66 18.67 -12.28
CA ASN A 81 -9.75 18.98 -11.37
C ASN A 81 -10.65 17.79 -11.06
N ILE A 82 -10.76 16.84 -11.96
CA ILE A 82 -11.65 15.69 -11.81
C ILE A 82 -10.91 14.41 -12.19
N ALA A 83 -10.71 13.54 -11.21
CA ALA A 83 -10.14 12.20 -11.40
C ALA A 83 -11.23 11.13 -11.51
N ASN A 84 -12.39 11.34 -10.87
CA ASN A 84 -13.50 10.40 -10.81
C ASN A 84 -14.85 11.10 -10.63
N ARG A 85 -15.93 10.31 -10.71
CA ARG A 85 -17.33 10.80 -10.57
C ARG A 85 -17.69 11.25 -9.18
N ASP A 86 -16.91 10.88 -8.16
CA ASP A 86 -17.12 11.31 -6.78
C ASP A 86 -16.62 12.75 -6.56
N GLY A 87 -16.04 13.37 -7.60
CA GLY A 87 -15.58 14.75 -7.59
C GLY A 87 -14.19 14.92 -6.98
N GLU A 88 -13.43 13.86 -6.81
CA GLU A 88 -12.04 13.95 -6.37
C GLU A 88 -11.15 14.52 -7.48
N SER A 89 -10.24 15.40 -7.10
CA SER A 89 -9.20 15.86 -8.01
C SER A 89 -8.06 14.83 -8.13
N TRP A 90 -7.28 14.92 -9.20
CA TRP A 90 -6.07 14.11 -9.34
C TRP A 90 -5.06 14.36 -8.22
N ASN A 91 -5.01 15.56 -7.69
CA ASN A 91 -4.16 15.88 -6.55
C ASN A 91 -4.64 15.22 -5.26
N ASP A 92 -5.96 15.04 -5.07
CA ASP A 92 -6.50 14.31 -3.92
C ASP A 92 -6.19 12.82 -4.01
N VAL A 93 -6.37 12.21 -5.18
CA VAL A 93 -5.97 10.82 -5.44
C VAL A 93 -4.46 10.66 -5.21
N PHE A 94 -3.64 11.58 -5.71
CA PHE A 94 -2.19 11.53 -5.55
C PHE A 94 -1.74 11.64 -4.08
N LYS A 95 -2.40 12.48 -3.28
CA LYS A 95 -2.14 12.55 -1.82
C LYS A 95 -2.41 11.22 -1.12
N LYS A 96 -3.50 10.54 -1.46
CA LYS A 96 -3.84 9.21 -0.93
C LYS A 96 -2.79 8.17 -1.33
N VAL A 97 -2.40 8.15 -2.60
CA VAL A 97 -1.32 7.29 -3.13
C VAL A 97 0.00 7.54 -2.39
N ALA A 98 0.37 8.80 -2.17
CA ALA A 98 1.58 9.16 -1.46
C ALA A 98 1.55 8.72 0.01
N LEU A 99 0.38 8.79 0.66
CA LEU A 99 0.20 8.30 2.03
C LEU A 99 0.37 6.78 2.10
N ASP A 100 -0.32 6.02 1.25
CA ASP A 100 -0.20 4.56 1.20
C ASP A 100 1.23 4.12 0.90
N ARG A 101 1.88 4.79 -0.04
CA ARG A 101 3.29 4.53 -0.36
C ARG A 101 4.21 4.75 0.85
N SER A 102 3.91 5.75 1.67
CA SER A 102 4.70 6.08 2.87
C SER A 102 4.44 5.11 4.02
N LEU A 103 3.20 4.61 4.17
CA LEU A 103 2.80 3.68 5.22
C LEU A 103 3.17 2.23 4.89
N PHE A 104 2.81 1.77 3.70
CA PHE A 104 2.83 0.35 3.34
C PHE A 104 3.93 0.00 2.33
N GLY A 105 4.57 0.99 1.73
CA GLY A 105 5.53 0.79 0.65
C GLY A 105 4.89 0.49 -0.71
N GLY A 106 3.57 0.49 -0.80
CA GLY A 106 2.76 0.23 -2.00
C GLY A 106 1.49 1.05 -2.02
N PHE A 107 0.78 1.03 -3.13
CA PHE A 107 -0.53 1.64 -3.31
C PHE A 107 -1.34 0.88 -4.36
N ALA A 108 -2.64 1.13 -4.43
CA ALA A 108 -3.51 0.57 -5.46
C ALA A 108 -4.45 1.62 -6.03
N LEU A 109 -4.71 1.50 -7.34
CA LEU A 109 -5.65 2.32 -8.06
C LEU A 109 -6.60 1.43 -8.86
N GLU A 110 -7.88 1.76 -8.83
CA GLU A 110 -8.86 1.25 -9.77
C GLU A 110 -8.95 2.21 -10.95
N VAL A 111 -8.73 1.69 -12.14
CA VAL A 111 -8.78 2.47 -13.38
C VAL A 111 -9.95 1.99 -14.22
N ILE A 112 -10.93 2.85 -14.41
CA ILE A 112 -12.12 2.56 -15.20
C ILE A 112 -11.93 3.11 -16.61
N TRP A 113 -12.10 2.23 -17.58
CA TRP A 113 -12.00 2.57 -19.00
C TRP A 113 -13.37 2.86 -19.61
N SER A 114 -13.39 3.70 -20.64
CA SER A 114 -14.55 3.87 -21.50
C SER A 114 -14.96 2.54 -22.14
N LYS A 115 -16.21 2.44 -22.58
CA LYS A 115 -16.76 1.23 -23.18
C LYS A 115 -15.96 0.75 -24.41
N ASP A 116 -15.41 1.67 -25.17
CA ASP A 116 -14.55 1.41 -26.32
C ASP A 116 -13.07 1.22 -25.96
N ARG A 117 -12.73 1.32 -24.65
CA ARG A 117 -11.36 1.19 -24.10
C ARG A 117 -10.34 2.17 -24.70
N THR A 118 -10.79 3.29 -25.23
CA THR A 118 -9.90 4.31 -25.81
C THR A 118 -9.44 5.34 -24.79
N LYS A 119 -10.21 5.53 -23.70
CA LYS A 119 -9.95 6.56 -22.68
C LYS A 119 -10.17 6.01 -21.29
N VAL A 120 -9.39 6.50 -20.34
CA VAL A 120 -9.67 6.36 -18.91
C VAL A 120 -10.77 7.34 -18.55
N THR A 121 -11.83 6.88 -17.92
CA THR A 121 -12.96 7.70 -17.48
C THR A 121 -12.85 8.10 -16.04
N ASP A 122 -12.44 7.17 -15.18
CA ASP A 122 -12.36 7.41 -13.75
C ASP A 122 -11.12 6.70 -13.17
N VAL A 123 -10.55 7.28 -12.13
CA VAL A 123 -9.48 6.68 -11.34
C VAL A 123 -9.82 6.84 -9.86
N TYR A 124 -9.88 5.72 -9.16
CA TYR A 124 -10.14 5.68 -7.73
C TYR A 124 -8.93 5.15 -6.98
N HIS A 125 -8.66 5.72 -5.83
CA HIS A 125 -7.72 5.15 -4.88
C HIS A 125 -8.37 3.98 -4.15
N ILE A 126 -7.69 2.84 -4.09
CA ILE A 126 -8.07 1.70 -3.26
C ILE A 126 -7.17 1.70 -2.03
N ASP A 127 -7.75 1.76 -0.84
CA ASP A 127 -7.00 1.66 0.42
C ASP A 127 -6.21 0.34 0.43
N PHE A 128 -4.90 0.45 0.58
CA PHE A 128 -4.00 -0.70 0.53
C PHE A 128 -4.30 -1.74 1.62
N SER A 129 -4.90 -1.34 2.73
CA SER A 129 -5.28 -2.25 3.81
C SER A 129 -6.33 -3.28 3.39
N TYR A 130 -7.15 -2.97 2.39
CA TYR A 130 -8.15 -3.88 1.80
C TYR A 130 -7.61 -4.77 0.69
N LEU A 131 -6.35 -4.58 0.29
CA LEU A 131 -5.77 -5.28 -0.85
C LEU A 131 -4.96 -6.49 -0.41
N ARG A 132 -5.15 -7.63 -1.09
CA ARG A 132 -4.28 -8.80 -0.97
C ARG A 132 -3.93 -9.33 -2.35
N ALA A 133 -2.68 -9.74 -2.49
CA ALA A 133 -2.22 -10.34 -3.73
C ALA A 133 -2.70 -11.79 -3.87
N HIS A 134 -2.96 -12.21 -5.09
CA HIS A 134 -3.06 -13.62 -5.40
C HIS A 134 -1.65 -14.25 -5.30
N ARG A 135 -1.60 -15.55 -4.98
CA ARG A 135 -0.37 -16.31 -4.99
C ARG A 135 0.31 -16.20 -6.36
N MET A 136 1.61 -15.97 -6.31
CA MET A 136 2.46 -15.96 -7.50
C MET A 136 2.43 -17.33 -8.18
N ASN A 137 2.27 -17.35 -9.48
CA ASN A 137 2.33 -18.58 -10.27
C ASN A 137 3.79 -19.05 -10.47
N GLU A 138 3.97 -20.25 -11.04
CA GLU A 138 5.30 -20.83 -11.33
C GLU A 138 6.19 -19.96 -12.22
N ARG A 139 5.60 -19.02 -12.97
CA ARG A 139 6.31 -18.07 -13.82
C ARG A 139 6.71 -16.77 -13.10
N GLY A 140 6.45 -16.66 -11.79
CA GLY A 140 6.73 -15.46 -11.03
C GLY A 140 5.74 -14.32 -11.26
N ILE A 141 4.56 -14.59 -11.81
CA ILE A 141 3.53 -13.58 -12.12
C ILE A 141 2.42 -13.68 -11.07
N ILE A 142 2.00 -12.54 -10.53
CA ILE A 142 0.81 -12.40 -9.70
C ILE A 142 -0.40 -12.25 -10.62
N PRO A 143 -1.33 -13.23 -10.68
CA PRO A 143 -2.42 -13.20 -11.65
C PRO A 143 -3.52 -12.18 -11.33
N GLY A 144 -3.58 -11.68 -10.10
CA GLY A 144 -4.59 -10.71 -9.70
C GLY A 144 -4.49 -10.29 -8.25
N TYR A 145 -5.42 -9.44 -7.84
CA TYR A 145 -5.54 -8.93 -6.49
C TYR A 145 -6.97 -9.07 -5.99
N TYR A 146 -7.12 -9.28 -4.70
CA TYR A 146 -8.40 -9.32 -4.00
C TYR A 146 -8.58 -8.04 -3.19
N VAL A 147 -9.76 -7.48 -3.24
CA VAL A 147 -10.16 -6.32 -2.43
C VAL A 147 -11.31 -6.74 -1.53
N SER A 148 -11.15 -6.62 -0.21
CA SER A 148 -12.20 -6.94 0.76
C SER A 148 -12.02 -6.16 2.04
N SER A 149 -13.11 -5.63 2.58
CA SER A 149 -13.15 -5.01 3.91
C SER A 149 -12.94 -6.03 5.04
N GLU A 150 -13.20 -7.30 4.79
CA GLU A 150 -13.01 -8.37 5.79
C GLU A 150 -11.55 -8.61 6.15
N PHE A 151 -10.62 -8.19 5.29
CA PHE A 151 -9.20 -8.31 5.58
C PHE A 151 -8.72 -7.44 6.76
N GLN A 152 -9.51 -6.46 7.18
CA GLN A 152 -9.21 -5.64 8.37
C GLN A 152 -9.78 -6.21 9.66
N ASN A 153 -10.71 -7.16 9.60
CA ASN A 153 -11.54 -7.61 10.75
C ASN A 153 -11.04 -8.92 11.37
N LYS A 154 -9.74 -9.21 11.33
CA LYS A 154 -9.19 -10.39 12.02
C LYS A 154 -8.37 -10.02 13.24
#